data_6cada9e0bafdb5f088d3f6ec818e6659
#
_entry.id   6cada9e0bafdb5f088d3f6ec818e6659
#
_cell.length_a   1.000
_cell.length_b   1.000
_cell.length_c   1.000
_cell.angle_alpha   90.00
_cell.angle_beta   90.00
_cell.angle_gamma   90.00
#
_symmetry.space_group_name_H-M   'P 1'
#
loop_
_entity.id
_entity.type
_entity.pdbx_description
1 polymer ?
#
loop_
_entity_poly.entity_id
_entity_poly.type
_entity_poly.pdbx_seq_one_letter_code
_entity_poly.pdbx_strand_id
1 'polypeptide(L)'
;SVAVGCAPGADAFVRSAAPDALVFSVAAFGSGRGAFAARSVALVRAVAAGSSGSGFVVFPASPCPAGLSPSARSSACFCGSGSGSWASAAFAVGLGLPLVVFPCGFSALPPWGRWVPAGSGVWAVGFRLVR
;
A
#
# COMPACT_ATOMS: atom_id res chain seq x y z
N SER A 1 -5.96 7.77 -13.23
CA SER A 1 -6.81 6.62 -12.88
C SER A 1 -6.46 6.07 -11.50
N VAL A 2 -7.40 5.38 -10.90
CA VAL A 2 -7.27 4.80 -9.56
C VAL A 2 -7.39 3.29 -9.65
N ALA A 3 -6.49 2.57 -8.96
CA ALA A 3 -6.59 1.14 -8.74
C ALA A 3 -6.76 0.89 -7.24
N VAL A 4 -7.63 -0.03 -6.86
CA VAL A 4 -8.00 -0.27 -5.47
C VAL A 4 -8.31 -1.75 -5.24
N GLY A 5 -8.12 -2.22 -4.01
CA GLY A 5 -8.50 -3.58 -3.63
C GLY A 5 -9.99 -3.70 -3.29
N CYS A 6 -10.37 -4.88 -2.81
CA CYS A 6 -11.76 -5.20 -2.50
C CYS A 6 -12.05 -5.29 -0.99
N ALA A 7 -11.08 -4.92 -0.15
CA ALA A 7 -11.25 -5.00 1.29
C ALA A 7 -12.31 -4.01 1.82
N PRO A 8 -12.87 -4.24 3.01
CA PRO A 8 -13.64 -3.20 3.70
C PRO A 8 -12.73 -2.08 4.20
N GLY A 9 -13.31 -1.01 4.71
CA GLY A 9 -12.55 0.12 5.23
C GLY A 9 -12.06 1.05 4.14
N ALA A 10 -10.76 1.36 4.11
CA ALA A 10 -10.18 2.33 3.18
C ALA A 10 -10.46 1.98 1.71
N ASP A 11 -10.29 0.71 1.33
CA ASP A 11 -10.59 0.27 -0.03
C ASP A 11 -12.05 0.54 -0.40
N ALA A 12 -12.98 0.23 0.49
CA ALA A 12 -14.42 0.45 0.25
C ALA A 12 -14.72 1.94 0.10
N PHE A 13 -14.09 2.78 0.90
CA PHE A 13 -14.25 4.23 0.82
C PHE A 13 -13.76 4.75 -0.54
N VAL A 14 -12.60 4.29 -0.98
CA VAL A 14 -12.03 4.69 -2.28
C VAL A 14 -12.93 4.22 -3.42
N ARG A 15 -13.46 3.00 -3.38
CA ARG A 15 -14.38 2.50 -4.40
C ARG A 15 -15.63 3.38 -4.50
N SER A 16 -16.17 3.83 -3.37
CA SER A 16 -17.30 4.76 -3.36
C SER A 16 -16.97 6.12 -3.95
N ALA A 17 -15.79 6.65 -3.62
CA ALA A 17 -15.37 7.98 -4.03
C ALA A 17 -14.88 8.01 -5.50
N ALA A 18 -14.42 6.88 -6.02
CA ALA A 18 -13.90 6.75 -7.38
C ALA A 18 -14.58 5.59 -8.10
N PRO A 19 -15.82 5.78 -8.62
CA PRO A 19 -16.57 4.69 -9.27
C PRO A 19 -15.86 4.06 -10.47
N ASP A 20 -14.96 4.81 -11.12
CA ASP A 20 -14.21 4.33 -12.28
C ASP A 20 -12.91 3.60 -11.89
N ALA A 21 -12.67 3.39 -10.60
CA ALA A 21 -11.47 2.71 -10.14
C ALA A 21 -11.41 1.26 -10.66
N LEU A 22 -10.22 0.84 -11.04
CA LEU A 22 -9.96 -0.55 -11.36
C LEU A 22 -9.89 -1.34 -10.05
N VAL A 23 -10.81 -2.26 -9.84
CA VAL A 23 -10.92 -3.03 -8.58
C VAL A 23 -10.23 -4.39 -8.73
N PHE A 24 -9.28 -4.64 -7.82
CA PHE A 24 -8.61 -5.94 -7.71
C PHE A 24 -9.33 -6.76 -6.65
N SER A 25 -10.21 -7.65 -7.08
CA SER A 25 -11.00 -8.50 -6.19
C SER A 25 -10.19 -9.73 -5.79
N VAL A 26 -10.19 -10.05 -4.50
CA VAL A 26 -9.49 -11.24 -4.00
C VAL A 26 -10.06 -12.53 -4.62
N ALA A 27 -11.34 -12.55 -4.95
CA ALA A 27 -11.97 -13.73 -5.56
C ALA A 27 -11.35 -14.10 -6.92
N ALA A 28 -10.78 -13.13 -7.64
CA ALA A 28 -10.10 -13.39 -8.91
C ALA A 28 -8.76 -14.10 -8.74
N PHE A 29 -8.24 -14.19 -7.52
CA PHE A 29 -6.92 -14.76 -7.20
C PHE A 29 -7.01 -16.07 -6.41
N GLY A 30 -8.20 -16.64 -6.30
CA GLY A 30 -8.44 -17.92 -5.63
C GLY A 30 -9.07 -17.75 -4.25
N SER A 31 -8.86 -18.75 -3.40
CA SER A 31 -9.34 -18.77 -2.03
C SER A 31 -8.19 -19.03 -1.06
N GLY A 32 -8.40 -18.70 0.22
CA GLY A 32 -7.40 -18.88 1.26
C GLY A 32 -6.49 -17.67 1.41
N ARG A 33 -5.48 -17.80 2.27
CA ARG A 33 -4.58 -16.70 2.65
C ARG A 33 -3.75 -16.17 1.50
N GLY A 34 -3.28 -17.07 0.65
CA GLY A 34 -2.44 -16.69 -0.50
C GLY A 34 -3.16 -15.79 -1.49
N ALA A 35 -4.48 -15.86 -1.57
CA ALA A 35 -5.26 -15.04 -2.48
C ALA A 35 -5.16 -13.54 -2.15
N PHE A 36 -5.13 -13.18 -0.86
CA PHE A 36 -4.98 -11.78 -0.44
C PHE A 36 -3.61 -11.21 -0.83
N ALA A 37 -2.56 -11.98 -0.61
CA ALA A 37 -1.21 -11.57 -1.03
C ALA A 37 -1.11 -11.46 -2.55
N ALA A 38 -1.63 -12.43 -3.28
CA ALA A 38 -1.63 -12.42 -4.74
C ALA A 38 -2.37 -11.20 -5.31
N ARG A 39 -3.53 -10.86 -4.75
CA ARG A 39 -4.29 -9.67 -5.11
C ARG A 39 -3.49 -8.39 -4.87
N SER A 40 -2.86 -8.28 -3.70
CA SER A 40 -2.07 -7.10 -3.34
C SER A 40 -0.83 -6.96 -4.23
N VAL A 41 -0.15 -8.05 -4.54
CA VAL A 41 0.99 -8.05 -5.47
C VAL A 41 0.56 -7.59 -6.86
N ALA A 42 -0.57 -8.09 -7.36
CA ALA A 42 -1.09 -7.70 -8.67
C ALA A 42 -1.44 -6.22 -8.72
N LEU A 43 -2.05 -5.70 -7.65
CA LEU A 43 -2.39 -4.28 -7.54
C LEU A 43 -1.15 -3.40 -7.60
N VAL A 44 -0.15 -3.68 -6.79
CA VAL A 44 1.09 -2.90 -6.76
C VAL A 44 1.80 -2.94 -8.12
N ARG A 45 1.88 -4.12 -8.73
CA ARG A 45 2.51 -4.27 -10.06
C ARG A 45 1.75 -3.49 -11.14
N ALA A 46 0.43 -3.46 -11.09
CA ALA A 46 -0.37 -2.69 -12.03
C ALA A 46 -0.08 -1.19 -11.92
N VAL A 47 0.05 -0.68 -10.70
CA VAL A 47 0.40 0.73 -10.46
C VAL A 47 1.81 1.01 -10.95
N ALA A 48 2.76 0.12 -10.69
CA ALA A 48 4.15 0.30 -11.10
C ALA A 48 4.31 0.25 -12.63
N ALA A 49 3.47 -0.52 -13.33
CA ALA A 49 3.46 -0.61 -14.78
C ALA A 49 2.70 0.53 -15.46
N GLY A 50 2.00 1.34 -14.69
CA GLY A 50 1.20 2.46 -15.19
C GLY A 50 2.04 3.66 -15.59
N SER A 51 1.38 4.82 -15.71
CA SER A 51 2.04 6.05 -16.12
C SER A 51 3.10 6.50 -15.11
N SER A 52 4.13 7.18 -15.58
CA SER A 52 5.10 7.86 -14.72
C SER A 52 4.35 8.89 -13.86
N GLY A 53 4.72 9.03 -12.61
CA GLY A 53 4.01 9.88 -11.65
C GLY A 53 2.96 9.15 -10.83
N SER A 54 2.73 7.86 -11.09
CA SER A 54 1.90 7.04 -10.21
C SER A 54 2.57 6.84 -8.86
N GLY A 55 1.76 6.73 -7.82
CA GLY A 55 2.23 6.49 -6.47
C GLY A 55 1.30 5.55 -5.72
N PHE A 56 1.70 5.18 -4.52
CA PHE A 56 0.97 4.26 -3.68
C PHE A 56 0.61 4.92 -2.36
N VAL A 57 -0.62 4.74 -1.91
CA VAL A 57 -1.10 5.30 -0.64
C VAL A 57 -1.63 4.18 0.22
N VAL A 58 -1.22 4.15 1.49
CA VAL A 58 -1.69 3.14 2.44
C VAL A 58 -2.24 3.78 3.71
N PHE A 59 -3.17 3.08 4.36
CA PHE A 59 -3.82 3.50 5.59
C PHE A 59 -3.69 2.40 6.64
N PRO A 60 -2.48 2.14 7.14
CA PRO A 60 -2.29 1.06 8.11
C PRO A 60 -2.92 1.41 9.46
N ALA A 61 -3.44 0.39 10.15
CA ALA A 61 -4.07 0.53 11.45
C ALA A 61 -3.10 0.24 12.61
N SER A 62 -1.88 -0.20 12.32
CA SER A 62 -0.87 -0.54 13.31
C SER A 62 0.52 -0.23 12.77
N PRO A 63 1.54 -0.10 13.65
CA PRO A 63 2.91 0.13 13.20
C PRO A 63 3.44 -0.97 12.29
N CYS A 64 4.42 -0.63 11.46
CA CYS A 64 5.07 -1.58 10.58
C CYS A 64 5.70 -2.74 11.38
N PRO A 65 5.51 -3.99 10.94
CA PRO A 65 6.18 -5.12 11.57
C PRO A 65 7.70 -4.95 11.58
N ALA A 66 8.32 -5.31 12.70
CA ALA A 66 9.77 -5.29 12.81
C ALA A 66 10.40 -6.23 11.78
N GLY A 67 11.48 -5.78 11.17
CA GLY A 67 12.19 -6.56 10.17
C GLY A 67 11.63 -6.48 8.75
N LEU A 68 10.47 -5.89 8.55
CA LEU A 68 9.96 -5.64 7.20
C LEU A 68 10.68 -4.44 6.59
N SER A 69 11.24 -4.63 5.41
CA SER A 69 11.90 -3.55 4.67
C SER A 69 11.53 -3.58 3.20
N PRO A 70 11.69 -2.47 2.47
CA PRO A 70 11.38 -2.42 1.06
C PRO A 70 12.14 -3.45 0.25
N SER A 71 11.46 -4.11 -0.67
CA SER A 71 12.05 -5.10 -1.57
C SER A 71 11.25 -5.17 -2.87
N ALA A 72 11.95 -5.36 -3.97
CA ALA A 72 11.35 -5.64 -5.27
C ALA A 72 10.86 -7.10 -5.39
N ARG A 73 11.14 -7.93 -4.39
CA ARG A 73 10.68 -9.31 -4.32
C ARG A 73 9.44 -9.41 -3.46
N SER A 74 8.33 -9.76 -4.07
CA SER A 74 7.05 -9.86 -3.36
C SER A 74 7.11 -10.85 -2.19
N SER A 75 7.84 -11.95 -2.32
CA SER A 75 7.97 -12.95 -1.27
C SER A 75 8.69 -12.42 -0.02
N ALA A 76 9.55 -11.42 -0.16
CA ALA A 76 10.23 -10.80 0.97
C ALA A 76 9.31 -9.85 1.73
N CYS A 77 8.29 -9.32 1.09
CA CYS A 77 7.33 -8.39 1.69
C CYS A 77 6.11 -9.11 2.26
N PHE A 78 5.57 -10.09 1.52
CA PHE A 78 4.39 -10.86 1.91
C PHE A 78 4.81 -12.19 2.55
N CYS A 79 5.48 -12.09 3.67
CA CYS A 79 6.07 -13.24 4.37
C CYS A 79 5.22 -13.74 5.55
N GLY A 80 3.98 -13.28 5.68
CA GLY A 80 3.07 -13.74 6.73
C GLY A 80 3.29 -13.08 8.09
N SER A 81 4.13 -12.05 8.19
CA SER A 81 4.46 -11.39 9.44
C SER A 81 3.46 -10.30 9.86
N GLY A 82 2.30 -10.22 9.23
CA GLY A 82 1.25 -9.30 9.67
C GLY A 82 0.61 -8.49 8.56
N SER A 83 0.59 -7.17 8.68
CA SER A 83 -0.21 -6.24 7.92
C SER A 83 -0.01 -6.30 6.40
N GLY A 84 -1.10 -6.53 5.68
CA GLY A 84 -1.11 -6.43 4.21
C GLY A 84 -0.83 -5.02 3.70
N SER A 85 -1.22 -4.00 4.46
CA SER A 85 -0.93 -2.59 4.11
C SER A 85 0.57 -2.33 4.09
N TRP A 86 1.29 -2.77 5.12
CA TRP A 86 2.73 -2.57 5.20
C TRP A 86 3.49 -3.45 4.20
N ALA A 87 3.02 -4.67 3.97
CA ALA A 87 3.62 -5.54 2.94
C ALA A 87 3.49 -4.91 1.55
N SER A 88 2.32 -4.39 1.22
CA SER A 88 2.09 -3.69 -0.04
C SER A 88 2.96 -2.43 -0.15
N ALA A 89 3.08 -1.67 0.93
CA ALA A 89 3.91 -0.47 0.99
C ALA A 89 5.39 -0.81 0.73
N ALA A 90 5.91 -1.85 1.42
CA ALA A 90 7.29 -2.29 1.25
C ALA A 90 7.57 -2.73 -0.20
N PHE A 91 6.64 -3.44 -0.80
CA PHE A 91 6.76 -3.88 -2.18
C PHE A 91 6.70 -2.70 -3.16
N ALA A 92 5.77 -1.76 -2.94
CA ALA A 92 5.66 -0.55 -3.76
C ALA A 92 6.96 0.26 -3.75
N VAL A 93 7.54 0.48 -2.57
CA VAL A 93 8.82 1.18 -2.44
C VAL A 93 9.94 0.41 -3.11
N GLY A 94 9.96 -0.92 -2.95
CA GLY A 94 10.94 -1.77 -3.61
C GLY A 94 10.89 -1.71 -5.14
N LEU A 95 9.71 -1.46 -5.70
CA LEU A 95 9.54 -1.25 -7.13
C LEU A 95 9.78 0.20 -7.58
N GLY A 96 10.18 1.07 -6.67
CA GLY A 96 10.50 2.47 -6.98
C GLY A 96 9.30 3.41 -6.97
N LEU A 97 8.14 3.00 -6.48
CA LEU A 97 6.97 3.86 -6.41
C LEU A 97 7.08 4.86 -5.27
N PRO A 98 6.67 6.11 -5.48
CA PRO A 98 6.45 7.04 -4.37
C PRO A 98 5.40 6.48 -3.41
N LEU A 99 5.61 6.65 -2.11
CA LEU A 99 4.73 6.13 -1.07
C LEU A 99 4.26 7.23 -0.14
N VAL A 100 2.97 7.23 0.15
CA VAL A 100 2.36 8.04 1.20
C VAL A 100 1.67 7.12 2.19
N VAL A 101 1.92 7.35 3.48
CA VAL A 101 1.32 6.59 4.58
C VAL A 101 0.46 7.52 5.41
N PHE A 102 -0.78 7.12 5.66
CA PHE A 102 -1.65 7.76 6.64
C PHE A 102 -1.80 6.82 7.84
N PRO A 103 -0.98 7.01 8.90
CA PRO A 103 -1.08 6.14 10.09
C PRO A 103 -2.42 6.34 10.79
N CYS A 104 -3.12 5.25 11.06
CA CYS A 104 -4.43 5.30 11.73
C CYS A 104 -4.29 4.79 13.16
N GLY A 105 -4.25 5.71 14.13
CA GLY A 105 -4.18 5.38 15.54
C GLY A 105 -2.77 5.11 16.10
N PHE A 106 -1.73 5.47 15.36
CA PHE A 106 -0.33 5.35 15.82
C PHE A 106 0.52 6.41 15.13
N SER A 107 1.77 6.57 15.57
CA SER A 107 2.68 7.58 15.00
C SER A 107 4.04 7.04 14.58
N ALA A 108 4.42 5.84 15.02
CA ALA A 108 5.73 5.26 14.70
C ALA A 108 5.80 4.81 13.25
N LEU A 109 6.81 5.31 12.50
CA LEU A 109 7.03 4.95 11.10
C LEU A 109 8.31 4.11 10.98
N PRO A 110 8.39 3.20 9.99
CA PRO A 110 9.55 2.33 9.85
C PRO A 110 10.79 3.09 9.37
N PRO A 111 12.00 2.59 9.68
CA PRO A 111 13.25 3.25 9.31
C PRO A 111 13.66 2.98 7.86
N TRP A 112 12.77 3.26 6.92
CA TRP A 112 13.00 3.03 5.49
C TRP A 112 13.66 4.22 4.79
N GLY A 113 13.73 5.34 5.47
CA GLY A 113 14.24 6.58 4.96
C GLY A 113 13.70 7.73 5.80
N ARG A 114 13.66 8.93 5.24
CA ARG A 114 13.12 10.08 5.93
C ARG A 114 11.65 10.27 5.58
N TRP A 115 10.83 10.47 6.59
CA TRP A 115 9.42 10.74 6.43
C TRP A 115 9.14 12.23 6.60
N VAL A 116 8.42 12.81 5.66
CA VAL A 116 8.05 14.23 5.69
C VAL A 116 6.55 14.36 5.44
N PRO A 117 5.89 15.46 5.87
CA PRO A 117 4.47 15.66 5.56
C PRO A 117 4.21 15.50 4.05
N ALA A 118 3.13 14.81 3.70
CA ALA A 118 2.83 14.50 2.30
C ALA A 118 2.39 15.73 1.50
N GLY A 119 1.91 16.76 2.17
CA GLY A 119 1.48 17.99 1.54
C GLY A 119 0.74 18.87 2.53
N SER A 120 -0.09 19.77 2.02
CA SER A 120 -0.93 20.66 2.82
C SER A 120 -2.39 20.18 2.82
N GLY A 121 -3.23 20.79 3.64
CA GLY A 121 -4.64 20.44 3.77
C GLY A 121 -4.79 19.02 4.30
N VAL A 122 -5.60 18.21 3.63
CA VAL A 122 -5.85 16.82 4.05
C VAL A 122 -4.61 15.94 3.97
N TRP A 123 -3.61 16.33 3.18
CA TRP A 123 -2.35 15.59 3.03
C TRP A 123 -1.39 15.83 4.20
N ALA A 124 -1.63 16.87 5.02
CA ALA A 124 -0.72 17.24 6.10
C ALA A 124 -0.61 16.18 7.20
N VAL A 125 -1.61 15.31 7.34
CA VAL A 125 -1.61 14.21 8.32
C VAL A 125 -1.05 12.91 7.77
N GLY A 126 -0.67 12.89 6.49
CA GLY A 126 0.03 11.79 5.86
C GLY A 126 1.53 12.08 5.76
N PHE A 127 2.31 11.03 5.51
CA PHE A 127 3.76 11.14 5.40
C PHE A 127 4.23 10.49 4.10
N ARG A 128 5.07 11.21 3.35
CA ARG A 128 5.73 10.65 2.18
C ARG A 128 7.16 10.24 2.54
N LEU A 129 7.59 9.16 1.92
CA LEU A 129 8.93 8.63 2.11
C LEU A 129 9.92 9.34 1.17
N VAL A 130 11.02 9.82 1.74
CA VAL A 130 12.16 10.38 1.01
C VAL A 130 13.34 9.44 1.19
N ARG A 131 13.85 8.93 0.07
CA ARG A 131 14.95 7.96 0.08
C ARG A 131 16.22 8.52 -0.48
#